data_76148fdb661f67ef481e5bcb8d04487b
#
_entry.id   76148fdb661f67ef481e5bcb8d04487b
#
_cell.length_a   1.000
_cell.length_b   1.000
_cell.length_c   1.000
_cell.angle_alpha   90.00
_cell.angle_beta   90.00
_cell.angle_gamma   90.00
#
_symmetry.space_group_name_H-M   'P 1'
#
loop_
_entity.id
_entity.type
_entity.pdbx_description
1 polymer ?
#
loop_
_entity_poly.entity_id
_entity_poly.type
_entity_poly.pdbx_seq_one_letter_code
_entity_poly.pdbx_strand_id
1 'polypeptide(L)'
;MQEIVPNISRSKIFVNRELSWMEFNLRVLSESLNPKIPLMERLKFLSIYFSNLDEFFMVRVGSLHDQSIVEPDKLDDKTGLNAADQIDAILNKANQINPIAQKAWESICLELRNQDIDILDLHHLSKLDEQIVQKYFSEEMRPLLSPQIIDRQHPFPFLKNKESFIVSVLESKDENICLGIVPFSQLPPYFIFNINQRRKILFTADVLLHFAQKLFGKQKIQEKHVMRVTRNADISVDEGLFDFDIDFRGVMTEMLKKRRRLDVVRLQFSSQPGEKLSAFLCKKLKVSPNCILLRSIPLDFSFGFALPSALDPHKDKKQWYYHEAKPFVPVDFANGDGGGAINYLQNHDLLLSFPFHSTKPFVDLLNEAADDPSVLSIKISLYRLANHSKIASALAHAAEKGKEVLCVLELRARFDEQNNINYATMLEEAGCTVIYGLSDYKIHAKLCLITRKVHNQIRYITQVGTGNYNEKTSELYTDLSFISTDQAMGEDATRVFQALCMGEVVDSTKSLWVAPNCFEPNVIKYIDEQIEACRSGKEGYVFIKVNSLNDMEIMEKLIEASQAGVKIEMVIRGICCLCPGVEGYSDNIRIKSIVGRYLEHSRIFIFANG
;
A
#
# COMPACT_ATOMS: atom_id res chain seq x y z
N MET A 1 -9.74 -8.19 -36.94
CA MET A 1 -9.14 -6.87 -36.67
C MET A 1 -7.71 -6.90 -37.15
N GLN A 2 -7.41 -6.19 -38.24
CA GLN A 2 -6.11 -6.19 -38.89
C GLN A 2 -5.19 -5.18 -38.22
N GLU A 3 -3.95 -5.60 -38.00
CA GLU A 3 -2.75 -4.87 -37.63
C GLU A 3 -2.79 -3.34 -37.81
N ILE A 4 -3.03 -2.62 -36.73
CA ILE A 4 -2.96 -1.14 -36.71
C ILE A 4 -1.54 -0.64 -36.42
N VAL A 5 -0.55 -1.53 -36.19
CA VAL A 5 0.80 -1.13 -35.81
C VAL A 5 1.86 -1.76 -36.70
N PRO A 6 2.22 -1.16 -37.85
CA PRO A 6 3.47 -1.50 -38.52
C PRO A 6 4.63 -0.64 -38.00
N ASN A 7 5.66 -1.29 -37.49
CA ASN A 7 7.05 -0.82 -37.36
C ASN A 7 7.56 -0.06 -36.13
N ILE A 8 6.79 0.17 -35.06
CA ILE A 8 7.40 0.60 -33.80
C ILE A 8 7.40 -0.57 -32.80
N SER A 9 8.54 -0.85 -32.14
CA SER A 9 8.58 -1.84 -31.06
C SER A 9 7.56 -1.51 -29.98
N ARG A 10 6.73 -2.49 -29.57
CA ARG A 10 5.75 -2.34 -28.47
C ARG A 10 6.36 -1.68 -27.22
N SER A 11 7.64 -1.91 -26.94
CA SER A 11 8.37 -1.32 -25.82
C SER A 11 8.57 0.21 -25.92
N LYS A 12 8.29 0.85 -27.06
CA LYS A 12 8.29 2.31 -27.19
C LYS A 12 6.93 2.93 -26.82
N ILE A 13 5.86 2.16 -26.95
CA ILE A 13 4.49 2.59 -26.71
C ILE A 13 4.03 2.19 -25.30
N PHE A 14 4.48 1.04 -24.83
CA PHE A 14 4.08 0.47 -23.55
C PHE A 14 5.29 0.23 -22.63
N VAL A 15 5.06 0.37 -21.34
CA VAL A 15 6.03 0.11 -20.25
C VAL A 15 5.57 -1.11 -19.47
N ASN A 16 6.52 -1.97 -19.07
CA ASN A 16 6.26 -3.06 -18.16
C ASN A 16 5.65 -2.53 -16.85
N ARG A 17 4.62 -3.21 -16.34
CA ARG A 17 3.86 -2.83 -15.16
C ARG A 17 4.73 -2.67 -13.91
N GLU A 18 5.66 -3.59 -13.68
CA GLU A 18 6.48 -3.62 -12.47
C GLU A 18 7.58 -2.53 -12.52
N LEU A 19 8.14 -2.29 -13.70
CA LEU A 19 9.09 -1.19 -13.91
C LEU A 19 8.41 0.17 -13.77
N SER A 20 7.18 0.31 -14.26
CA SER A 20 6.37 1.51 -14.04
C SER A 20 6.08 1.75 -12.55
N TRP A 21 5.86 0.69 -11.77
CA TRP A 21 5.73 0.78 -10.32
C TRP A 21 7.03 1.25 -9.65
N MET A 22 8.18 0.77 -10.11
CA MET A 22 9.49 1.24 -9.59
C MET A 22 9.69 2.74 -9.84
N GLU A 23 9.26 3.27 -10.99
CA GLU A 23 9.28 4.71 -11.28
C GLU A 23 8.33 5.49 -10.36
N PHE A 24 7.14 4.95 -10.06
CA PHE A 24 6.27 5.55 -9.05
C PHE A 24 6.96 5.63 -7.68
N ASN A 25 7.57 4.55 -7.23
CA ASN A 25 8.25 4.55 -5.93
C ASN A 25 9.50 5.46 -5.91
N LEU A 26 10.15 5.65 -7.06
CA LEU A 26 11.22 6.64 -7.22
C LEU A 26 10.69 8.07 -7.06
N ARG A 27 9.49 8.39 -7.55
CA ARG A 27 8.86 9.70 -7.29
C ARG A 27 8.57 9.92 -5.80
N VAL A 28 8.15 8.88 -5.06
CA VAL A 28 8.00 8.93 -3.60
C VAL A 28 9.35 9.21 -2.92
N LEU A 29 10.42 8.55 -3.36
CA LEU A 29 11.78 8.79 -2.86
C LEU A 29 12.24 10.22 -3.13
N SER A 30 11.89 10.79 -4.28
CA SER A 30 12.29 12.15 -4.66
C SER A 30 11.76 13.21 -3.69
N GLU A 31 10.60 12.98 -3.05
CA GLU A 31 10.07 13.87 -2.01
C GLU A 31 11.00 13.95 -0.79
N SER A 32 11.73 12.87 -0.47
CA SER A 32 12.71 12.88 0.63
C SER A 32 13.94 13.74 0.34
N LEU A 33 14.22 14.03 -0.93
CA LEU A 33 15.33 14.89 -1.38
C LEU A 33 14.92 16.35 -1.54
N ASN A 34 13.63 16.65 -1.56
CA ASN A 34 13.11 17.99 -1.80
C ASN A 34 13.29 18.88 -0.54
N PRO A 35 14.16 19.92 -0.59
CA PRO A 35 14.44 20.76 0.57
C PRO A 35 13.26 21.67 0.98
N LYS A 36 12.22 21.78 0.15
CA LYS A 36 10.99 22.50 0.49
C LYS A 36 10.07 21.71 1.42
N ILE A 37 10.32 20.41 1.57
CA ILE A 37 9.56 19.54 2.46
C ILE A 37 10.20 19.57 3.85
N PRO A 38 9.40 19.70 4.92
CA PRO A 38 9.89 19.68 6.30
C PRO A 38 10.70 18.41 6.64
N LEU A 39 11.71 18.54 7.48
CA LEU A 39 12.70 17.49 7.77
C LEU A 39 12.09 16.14 8.16
N MET A 40 11.12 16.13 9.09
CA MET A 40 10.51 14.88 9.54
C MET A 40 9.57 14.26 8.49
N GLU A 41 9.00 15.08 7.62
CA GLU A 41 8.21 14.58 6.50
C GLU A 41 9.12 13.96 5.42
N ARG A 42 10.31 14.52 5.18
CA ARG A 42 11.33 13.90 4.30
C ARG A 42 11.77 12.53 4.81
N LEU A 43 11.97 12.41 6.13
CA LEU A 43 12.27 11.12 6.77
C LEU A 43 11.10 10.12 6.59
N LYS A 44 9.85 10.59 6.72
CA LYS A 44 8.68 9.75 6.47
C LYS A 44 8.61 9.30 5.01
N PHE A 45 8.85 10.19 4.02
CA PHE A 45 8.89 9.79 2.61
C PHE A 45 9.95 8.72 2.33
N LEU A 46 11.13 8.85 2.92
CA LEU A 46 12.16 7.81 2.83
C LEU A 46 11.69 6.49 3.43
N SER A 47 11.01 6.53 4.57
CA SER A 47 10.44 5.34 5.22
C SER A 47 9.30 4.73 4.40
N ILE A 48 8.44 5.55 3.80
CA ILE A 48 7.37 5.11 2.88
C ILE A 48 7.99 4.42 1.66
N TYR A 49 9.04 5.00 1.06
CA TYR A 49 9.74 4.40 -0.08
C TYR A 49 10.20 2.97 0.24
N PHE A 50 10.85 2.76 1.39
CA PHE A 50 11.34 1.44 1.78
C PHE A 50 10.20 0.49 2.18
N SER A 51 9.17 0.98 2.85
CA SER A 51 7.98 0.18 3.17
C SER A 51 7.26 -0.29 1.91
N ASN A 52 7.08 0.59 0.94
CA ASN A 52 6.51 0.26 -0.37
C ASN A 52 7.37 -0.77 -1.11
N LEU A 53 8.69 -0.61 -1.08
CA LEU A 53 9.62 -1.54 -1.71
C LEU A 53 9.55 -2.92 -1.06
N ASP A 54 9.45 -3.00 0.27
CA ASP A 54 9.27 -4.27 0.99
C ASP A 54 7.97 -4.96 0.56
N GLU A 55 6.86 -4.23 0.51
CA GLU A 55 5.57 -4.77 0.08
C GLU A 55 5.62 -5.24 -1.38
N PHE A 56 6.24 -4.47 -2.26
CA PHE A 56 6.43 -4.83 -3.66
C PHE A 56 7.20 -6.14 -3.83
N PHE A 57 8.31 -6.32 -3.10
CA PHE A 57 9.07 -7.57 -3.12
C PHE A 57 8.26 -8.74 -2.54
N MET A 58 7.56 -8.51 -1.43
CA MET A 58 6.75 -9.57 -0.81
C MET A 58 5.59 -10.04 -1.70
N VAL A 59 4.98 -9.11 -2.44
CA VAL A 59 3.74 -9.39 -3.18
C VAL A 59 4.02 -9.59 -4.66
N ARG A 60 4.59 -8.59 -5.34
CA ARG A 60 4.73 -8.63 -6.80
C ARG A 60 5.90 -9.46 -7.29
N VAL A 61 7.07 -9.28 -6.65
CA VAL A 61 8.23 -10.13 -6.96
C VAL A 61 7.98 -11.56 -6.48
N GLY A 62 7.25 -11.73 -5.34
CA GLY A 62 6.77 -13.03 -4.89
C GLY A 62 5.90 -13.73 -5.94
N SER A 63 4.88 -13.04 -6.46
CA SER A 63 3.99 -13.55 -7.51
C SER A 63 4.76 -13.89 -8.81
N LEU A 64 5.71 -13.02 -9.24
CA LEU A 64 6.57 -13.30 -10.39
C LEU A 64 7.50 -14.51 -10.14
N HIS A 65 8.00 -14.68 -8.91
CA HIS A 65 8.80 -15.83 -8.54
C HIS A 65 8.00 -17.13 -8.70
N ASP A 66 6.78 -17.19 -8.19
CA ASP A 66 5.90 -18.34 -8.33
C ASP A 66 5.56 -18.60 -9.81
N GLN A 67 5.25 -17.54 -10.57
CA GLN A 67 5.00 -17.63 -12.01
C GLN A 67 6.22 -18.16 -12.78
N SER A 68 7.43 -17.77 -12.42
CA SER A 68 8.65 -18.25 -13.07
C SER A 68 8.88 -19.75 -12.92
N ILE A 69 8.25 -20.37 -11.90
CA ILE A 69 8.31 -21.81 -11.64
C ILE A 69 7.16 -22.55 -12.34
N VAL A 70 5.95 -22.00 -12.28
CA VAL A 70 4.72 -22.66 -12.77
C VAL A 70 4.50 -22.43 -14.26
N GLU A 71 4.76 -21.21 -14.74
CA GLU A 71 4.53 -20.80 -16.14
C GLU A 71 5.78 -20.03 -16.68
N PRO A 72 6.95 -20.68 -16.82
CA PRO A 72 8.21 -20.00 -17.15
C PRO A 72 8.21 -19.28 -18.51
N ASP A 73 7.42 -19.76 -19.46
CA ASP A 73 7.35 -19.24 -20.82
C ASP A 73 6.26 -18.17 -21.01
N LYS A 74 5.46 -17.88 -19.98
CA LYS A 74 4.41 -16.87 -20.08
C LYS A 74 4.98 -15.48 -20.17
N LEU A 75 4.66 -14.79 -21.24
CA LEU A 75 5.12 -13.44 -21.53
C LEU A 75 4.13 -12.38 -21.03
N ASP A 76 4.67 -11.26 -20.59
CA ASP A 76 3.94 -10.04 -20.31
C ASP A 76 3.36 -9.45 -21.61
N ASP A 77 2.12 -9.04 -21.59
CA ASP A 77 1.35 -8.55 -22.75
C ASP A 77 1.81 -7.20 -23.30
N LYS A 78 2.65 -6.46 -22.57
CA LYS A 78 3.12 -5.11 -22.90
C LYS A 78 4.51 -5.11 -23.52
N THR A 79 5.44 -5.80 -22.88
CA THR A 79 6.85 -5.78 -23.25
C THR A 79 7.39 -7.12 -23.73
N GLY A 80 6.65 -8.22 -23.55
CA GLY A 80 7.04 -9.56 -23.96
C GLY A 80 8.13 -10.18 -23.05
N LEU A 81 8.34 -9.66 -21.84
CA LEU A 81 9.26 -10.23 -20.87
C LEU A 81 8.62 -11.41 -20.15
N ASN A 82 9.34 -12.52 -19.95
CA ASN A 82 8.90 -13.58 -19.05
C ASN A 82 9.10 -13.17 -17.56
N ALA A 83 8.63 -13.97 -16.62
CA ALA A 83 8.66 -13.64 -15.20
C ALA A 83 10.10 -13.51 -14.64
N ALA A 84 11.04 -14.34 -15.11
CA ALA A 84 12.45 -14.29 -14.69
C ALA A 84 13.14 -13.02 -15.20
N ASP A 85 12.93 -12.64 -16.46
CA ASP A 85 13.47 -11.41 -17.05
C ASP A 85 12.91 -10.16 -16.35
N GLN A 86 11.62 -10.18 -15.96
CA GLN A 86 11.02 -9.10 -15.17
C GLN A 86 11.67 -8.98 -13.80
N ILE A 87 11.93 -10.09 -13.10
CA ILE A 87 12.63 -10.08 -11.80
C ILE A 87 14.02 -9.48 -11.94
N ASP A 88 14.80 -9.90 -12.95
CA ASP A 88 16.14 -9.37 -13.19
C ASP A 88 16.12 -7.86 -13.52
N ALA A 89 15.17 -7.42 -14.32
CA ALA A 89 14.97 -6.00 -14.61
C ALA A 89 14.62 -5.18 -13.33
N ILE A 90 13.78 -5.72 -12.45
CA ILE A 90 13.42 -5.11 -11.16
C ILE A 90 14.66 -5.01 -10.25
N LEU A 91 15.46 -6.07 -10.12
CA LEU A 91 16.65 -6.09 -9.29
C LEU A 91 17.69 -5.08 -9.79
N ASN A 92 17.90 -5.02 -11.11
CA ASN A 92 18.77 -4.04 -11.75
C ASN A 92 18.30 -2.60 -11.47
N LYS A 93 16.99 -2.36 -11.61
CA LYS A 93 16.40 -1.04 -11.31
C LYS A 93 16.54 -0.67 -9.83
N ALA A 94 16.33 -1.62 -8.91
CA ALA A 94 16.51 -1.41 -7.47
C ALA A 94 17.96 -1.01 -7.14
N ASN A 95 18.95 -1.65 -7.76
CA ASN A 95 20.37 -1.29 -7.62
C ASN A 95 20.67 0.11 -8.17
N GLN A 96 20.06 0.52 -9.29
CA GLN A 96 20.22 1.87 -9.85
C GLN A 96 19.63 2.96 -8.93
N ILE A 97 18.54 2.68 -8.23
CA ILE A 97 17.87 3.63 -7.33
C ILE A 97 18.58 3.72 -5.96
N ASN A 98 19.26 2.67 -5.52
CA ASN A 98 19.89 2.60 -4.21
C ASN A 98 20.82 3.81 -3.88
N PRO A 99 21.69 4.31 -4.75
CA PRO A 99 22.50 5.51 -4.51
C PRO A 99 21.66 6.78 -4.26
N ILE A 100 20.47 6.87 -4.85
CA ILE A 100 19.56 8.00 -4.66
C ILE A 100 18.98 7.96 -3.24
N ALA A 101 18.61 6.77 -2.77
CA ALA A 101 18.12 6.58 -1.40
C ALA A 101 19.22 6.84 -0.35
N GLN A 102 20.46 6.44 -0.65
CA GLN A 102 21.62 6.76 0.19
C GLN A 102 21.82 8.28 0.30
N LYS A 103 21.83 8.99 -0.81
CA LYS A 103 21.94 10.46 -0.84
C LYS A 103 20.81 11.15 -0.03
N ALA A 104 19.58 10.62 -0.11
CA ALA A 104 18.45 11.13 0.66
C ALA A 104 18.69 10.98 2.17
N TRP A 105 19.16 9.82 2.60
CA TRP A 105 19.49 9.56 4.00
C TRP A 105 20.63 10.45 4.49
N GLU A 106 21.72 10.56 3.76
CA GLU A 106 22.85 11.42 4.08
C GLU A 106 22.43 12.90 4.25
N SER A 107 21.56 13.38 3.37
CA SER A 107 21.00 14.73 3.44
C SER A 107 20.15 14.94 4.71
N ILE A 108 19.33 13.95 5.08
CA ILE A 108 18.53 13.99 6.32
C ILE A 108 19.44 13.97 7.55
N CYS A 109 20.48 13.12 7.57
CA CYS A 109 21.45 13.05 8.66
C CYS A 109 22.19 14.39 8.86
N LEU A 110 22.59 15.04 7.76
CA LEU A 110 23.23 16.36 7.81
C LEU A 110 22.30 17.41 8.43
N GLU A 111 21.04 17.42 8.04
CA GLU A 111 20.07 18.39 8.56
C GLU A 111 19.70 18.11 10.02
N LEU A 112 19.61 16.84 10.45
CA LEU A 112 19.47 16.47 11.87
C LEU A 112 20.64 17.00 12.69
N ARG A 113 21.88 16.85 12.18
CA ARG A 113 23.09 17.38 12.84
C ARG A 113 23.04 18.89 13.05
N ASN A 114 22.50 19.63 12.07
CA ASN A 114 22.29 21.08 12.17
C ASN A 114 21.20 21.46 13.21
N GLN A 115 20.41 20.49 13.65
CA GLN A 115 19.40 20.63 14.71
C GLN A 115 19.84 20.00 16.04
N ASP A 116 21.16 19.86 16.27
CA ASP A 116 21.78 19.27 17.45
C ASP A 116 21.38 17.80 17.71
N ILE A 117 21.15 17.06 16.64
CA ILE A 117 20.85 15.63 16.67
C ILE A 117 21.91 14.89 15.85
N ASP A 118 22.76 14.11 16.52
CA ASP A 118 23.82 13.34 15.87
C ASP A 118 23.42 11.87 15.77
N ILE A 119 23.58 11.29 14.58
CA ILE A 119 23.63 9.84 14.43
C ILE A 119 25.07 9.40 14.66
N LEU A 120 25.25 8.51 15.64
CA LEU A 120 26.59 8.09 16.05
C LEU A 120 27.23 7.15 15.01
N ASP A 121 28.44 7.51 14.62
CA ASP A 121 29.35 6.62 13.92
C ASP A 121 30.21 5.86 14.96
N LEU A 122 30.05 4.55 15.04
CA LEU A 122 30.75 3.70 16.00
C LEU A 122 32.26 3.52 15.69
N HIS A 123 32.72 4.00 14.54
CA HIS A 123 34.15 4.02 14.23
C HIS A 123 34.87 5.25 14.83
N HIS A 124 34.12 6.31 15.18
CA HIS A 124 34.66 7.59 15.66
C HIS A 124 33.97 8.05 16.94
N LEU A 125 33.93 7.17 17.97
CA LEU A 125 33.33 7.49 19.28
C LEU A 125 34.24 8.32 20.12
N SER A 126 33.68 9.30 20.85
CA SER A 126 34.38 9.91 22.01
C SER A 126 34.46 8.88 23.14
N LYS A 127 35.42 9.08 24.09
CA LYS A 127 35.53 8.18 25.25
C LYS A 127 34.24 8.07 26.05
N LEU A 128 33.48 9.16 26.16
CA LEU A 128 32.22 9.18 26.90
C LEU A 128 31.12 8.41 26.12
N ASP A 129 31.03 8.60 24.79
CA ASP A 129 30.11 7.86 23.95
C ASP A 129 30.39 6.36 24.02
N GLU A 130 31.66 5.97 23.92
CA GLU A 130 32.08 4.56 24.00
C GLU A 130 31.65 3.90 25.32
N GLN A 131 31.79 4.59 26.46
CA GLN A 131 31.32 4.08 27.75
C GLN A 131 29.80 3.87 27.77
N ILE A 132 29.02 4.82 27.24
CA ILE A 132 27.57 4.71 27.18
C ILE A 132 27.16 3.56 26.27
N VAL A 133 27.73 3.46 25.07
CA VAL A 133 27.43 2.41 24.10
C VAL A 133 27.80 1.03 24.65
N GLN A 134 28.99 0.92 25.32
CA GLN A 134 29.44 -0.33 25.95
C GLN A 134 28.50 -0.74 27.10
N LYS A 135 28.06 0.21 27.92
CA LYS A 135 27.11 -0.05 28.99
C LYS A 135 25.77 -0.54 28.45
N TYR A 136 25.20 0.20 27.48
CA TYR A 136 23.94 -0.15 26.83
C TYR A 136 23.99 -1.54 26.19
N PHE A 137 25.07 -1.84 25.45
CA PHE A 137 25.25 -3.18 24.88
C PHE A 137 25.28 -4.27 25.97
N SER A 138 26.06 -4.06 27.05
CA SER A 138 26.30 -5.11 28.04
C SER A 138 25.12 -5.36 28.97
N GLU A 139 24.39 -4.30 29.35
CA GLU A 139 23.35 -4.37 30.37
C GLU A 139 21.95 -4.53 29.75
N GLU A 140 21.68 -3.90 28.59
CA GLU A 140 20.33 -3.87 28.02
C GLU A 140 20.17 -4.74 26.78
N MET A 141 21.18 -4.82 25.90
CA MET A 141 21.04 -5.57 24.65
C MET A 141 21.45 -7.04 24.79
N ARG A 142 22.68 -7.29 25.27
CA ARG A 142 23.27 -8.63 25.30
C ARG A 142 22.43 -9.68 26.04
N PRO A 143 21.80 -9.38 27.19
CA PRO A 143 20.98 -10.37 27.91
C PRO A 143 19.73 -10.83 27.12
N LEU A 144 19.26 -10.05 26.15
CA LEU A 144 18.07 -10.35 25.33
C LEU A 144 18.40 -11.11 24.06
N LEU A 145 19.69 -11.30 23.75
CA LEU A 145 20.13 -11.92 22.50
C LEU A 145 20.36 -13.43 22.66
N SER A 146 20.05 -14.16 21.62
CA SER A 146 20.29 -15.60 21.51
C SER A 146 21.17 -15.91 20.29
N PRO A 147 22.51 -15.72 20.39
CA PRO A 147 23.43 -16.08 19.31
C PRO A 147 23.37 -17.57 19.01
N GLN A 148 23.32 -17.91 17.74
CA GLN A 148 23.30 -19.29 17.27
C GLN A 148 24.52 -19.54 16.38
N ILE A 149 25.21 -20.66 16.59
CA ILE A 149 26.28 -21.13 15.72
C ILE A 149 25.70 -22.24 14.84
N ILE A 150 25.91 -22.12 13.55
CA ILE A 150 25.43 -23.06 12.54
C ILE A 150 26.62 -23.80 11.99
N ASP A 151 26.66 -25.09 12.22
CA ASP A 151 27.68 -26.04 11.77
C ASP A 151 27.04 -27.38 11.37
N ARG A 152 27.81 -28.46 11.36
CA ARG A 152 27.30 -29.78 11.03
C ARG A 152 26.32 -30.33 12.06
N GLN A 153 26.41 -29.92 13.32
CA GLN A 153 25.57 -30.41 14.43
C GLN A 153 24.34 -29.51 14.66
N HIS A 154 24.40 -28.23 14.25
CA HIS A 154 23.36 -27.29 14.48
C HIS A 154 22.70 -26.89 13.15
N PRO A 155 21.41 -27.21 12.96
CA PRO A 155 20.70 -26.93 11.70
C PRO A 155 20.52 -25.45 11.44
N PHE A 156 20.40 -25.10 10.15
CA PHE A 156 20.12 -23.73 9.73
C PHE A 156 18.72 -23.29 10.24
N PRO A 157 18.61 -22.17 10.98
CA PRO A 157 17.35 -21.71 11.54
C PRO A 157 16.39 -21.19 10.48
N PHE A 158 15.11 -21.16 10.81
CA PHE A 158 14.14 -20.48 10.00
C PHE A 158 14.29 -18.95 10.17
N LEU A 159 14.62 -18.26 9.08
CA LEU A 159 14.73 -16.81 9.06
C LEU A 159 13.35 -16.21 8.74
N LYS A 160 12.79 -15.46 9.68
CA LYS A 160 11.46 -14.85 9.53
C LYS A 160 11.48 -13.69 8.52
N ASN A 161 10.33 -13.45 7.90
CA ASN A 161 10.16 -12.36 6.95
C ASN A 161 10.38 -10.99 7.63
N LYS A 162 11.10 -10.09 6.95
CA LYS A 162 11.46 -8.73 7.39
C LYS A 162 12.35 -8.67 8.64
N GLU A 163 12.79 -9.80 9.17
CA GLU A 163 13.68 -9.84 10.32
C GLU A 163 15.12 -9.54 9.92
N SER A 164 15.81 -8.79 10.77
CA SER A 164 17.22 -8.46 10.63
C SER A 164 18.09 -9.30 11.55
N PHE A 165 19.27 -9.67 11.06
CA PHE A 165 20.22 -10.55 11.72
C PHE A 165 21.63 -9.98 11.66
N ILE A 166 22.43 -10.20 12.71
CA ILE A 166 23.88 -10.17 12.58
C ILE A 166 24.31 -11.54 12.07
N VAL A 167 24.95 -11.58 10.92
CA VAL A 167 25.50 -12.79 10.32
C VAL A 167 27.03 -12.66 10.32
N SER A 168 27.72 -13.66 10.84
CA SER A 168 29.17 -13.69 10.94
C SER A 168 29.73 -15.03 10.45
N VAL A 169 30.77 -14.98 9.64
CA VAL A 169 31.57 -16.16 9.32
C VAL A 169 32.60 -16.35 10.42
N LEU A 170 32.55 -17.51 11.07
CA LEU A 170 33.41 -17.86 12.19
C LEU A 170 34.58 -18.72 11.69
N GLU A 171 35.74 -18.61 12.36
CA GLU A 171 36.91 -19.43 12.06
C GLU A 171 36.55 -20.92 12.34
N SER A 172 36.73 -21.75 11.34
CA SER A 172 36.51 -23.20 11.43
C SER A 172 37.78 -23.96 11.11
N LYS A 173 38.01 -25.07 11.79
CA LYS A 173 39.11 -25.99 11.48
C LYS A 173 38.81 -26.86 10.25
N ASP A 174 37.54 -26.94 9.90
CA ASP A 174 37.04 -27.69 8.73
C ASP A 174 36.91 -26.78 7.51
N GLU A 175 36.90 -27.36 6.32
CA GLU A 175 36.64 -26.65 5.05
C GLU A 175 35.21 -26.10 4.96
N ASN A 176 34.30 -26.59 5.82
CA ASN A 176 32.91 -26.14 5.84
C ASN A 176 32.76 -24.78 6.52
N ILE A 177 31.84 -23.98 5.99
CA ILE A 177 31.48 -22.69 6.58
C ILE A 177 30.85 -22.89 7.96
N CYS A 178 31.32 -22.16 8.96
CA CYS A 178 30.72 -22.04 10.28
C CYS A 178 30.12 -20.63 10.40
N LEU A 179 28.81 -20.54 10.63
CA LEU A 179 28.12 -19.24 10.71
C LEU A 179 27.65 -18.96 12.13
N GLY A 180 27.81 -17.71 12.54
CA GLY A 180 27.12 -17.14 13.67
C GLY A 180 25.92 -16.33 13.18
N ILE A 181 24.72 -16.58 13.69
CA ILE A 181 23.52 -15.80 13.39
C ILE A 181 22.90 -15.29 14.69
N VAL A 182 22.56 -14.01 14.74
CA VAL A 182 21.91 -13.36 15.90
C VAL A 182 20.69 -12.59 15.43
N PRO A 183 19.46 -13.08 15.69
CA PRO A 183 18.25 -12.30 15.48
C PRO A 183 18.16 -11.21 16.55
N PHE A 184 17.68 -10.01 16.16
CA PHE A 184 17.56 -8.88 17.09
C PHE A 184 16.29 -8.06 16.93
N SER A 185 15.27 -8.61 16.31
CA SER A 185 13.97 -7.94 16.10
C SER A 185 13.21 -7.62 17.40
N GLN A 186 13.56 -8.26 18.51
CA GLN A 186 12.99 -7.97 19.82
C GLN A 186 13.58 -6.72 20.49
N LEU A 187 14.69 -6.21 19.98
CA LEU A 187 15.32 -4.98 20.48
C LEU A 187 14.70 -3.74 19.81
N PRO A 188 14.67 -2.58 20.52
CA PRO A 188 14.33 -1.31 19.88
C PRO A 188 15.25 -1.04 18.70
N PRO A 189 14.79 -0.45 17.59
CA PRO A 189 15.62 -0.20 16.41
C PRO A 189 16.72 0.85 16.66
N TYR A 190 16.53 1.71 17.61
CA TYR A 190 17.48 2.75 18.01
C TYR A 190 17.37 3.07 19.50
N PHE A 191 18.40 3.70 20.02
CA PHE A 191 18.49 4.29 21.35
C PHE A 191 18.84 5.78 21.24
N ILE A 192 18.20 6.63 22.07
CA ILE A 192 18.46 8.07 22.11
C ILE A 192 18.98 8.44 23.50
N PHE A 193 20.06 9.17 23.54
CA PHE A 193 20.60 9.72 24.79
C PHE A 193 21.10 11.16 24.59
N ASN A 194 21.26 11.90 25.69
CA ASN A 194 21.64 13.30 25.66
C ASN A 194 23.04 13.49 26.30
N ILE A 195 23.92 14.14 25.54
CA ILE A 195 25.24 14.55 26.03
C ILE A 195 25.49 15.98 25.58
N ASN A 196 25.90 16.85 26.53
CA ASN A 196 26.29 18.25 26.27
C ASN A 196 25.22 18.99 25.42
N GLN A 197 23.96 18.86 25.79
CA GLN A 197 22.79 19.46 25.10
C GLN A 197 22.53 18.95 23.67
N ARG A 198 23.32 17.99 23.17
CA ARG A 198 23.07 17.33 21.89
C ARG A 198 22.38 15.99 22.11
N ARG A 199 21.40 15.70 21.27
CA ARG A 199 20.77 14.37 21.20
C ARG A 199 21.60 13.46 20.30
N LYS A 200 21.84 12.24 20.75
CA LYS A 200 22.59 11.25 20.00
C LYS A 200 21.70 10.04 19.74
N ILE A 201 21.64 9.62 18.51
CA ILE A 201 20.89 8.45 18.04
C ILE A 201 21.89 7.35 17.75
N LEU A 202 21.63 6.16 18.29
CA LEU A 202 22.44 4.97 18.16
C LEU A 202 21.58 3.85 17.58
N PHE A 203 21.88 3.35 16.39
CA PHE A 203 21.15 2.24 15.81
C PHE A 203 21.58 0.90 16.40
N THR A 204 20.61 0.09 16.78
CA THR A 204 20.82 -1.25 17.37
C THR A 204 21.65 -2.16 16.47
N ALA A 205 21.37 -2.14 15.16
CA ALA A 205 22.12 -2.93 14.18
C ALA A 205 23.62 -2.60 14.19
N ASP A 206 23.96 -1.31 14.26
CA ASP A 206 25.36 -0.85 14.25
C ASP A 206 26.09 -1.25 15.54
N VAL A 207 25.42 -1.13 16.71
CA VAL A 207 25.98 -1.59 18.00
C VAL A 207 26.27 -3.08 17.97
N LEU A 208 25.32 -3.88 17.50
CA LEU A 208 25.48 -5.33 17.42
C LEU A 208 26.57 -5.74 16.44
N LEU A 209 26.67 -5.06 15.31
CA LEU A 209 27.75 -5.27 14.35
C LEU A 209 29.10 -4.89 14.95
N HIS A 210 29.19 -3.78 15.67
CA HIS A 210 30.41 -3.33 16.35
C HIS A 210 30.89 -4.35 17.39
N PHE A 211 30.00 -4.80 18.28
CA PHE A 211 30.31 -5.76 19.34
C PHE A 211 30.10 -7.23 18.93
N ALA A 212 29.97 -7.56 17.64
CA ALA A 212 29.71 -8.91 17.19
C ALA A 212 30.69 -9.95 17.77
N GLN A 213 31.97 -9.62 17.93
CA GLN A 213 32.97 -10.51 18.52
C GLN A 213 32.61 -10.94 19.95
N LYS A 214 31.96 -10.06 20.74
CA LYS A 214 31.54 -10.37 22.12
C LYS A 214 30.30 -11.29 22.17
N LEU A 215 29.60 -11.47 21.06
CA LEU A 215 28.41 -12.34 20.97
C LEU A 215 28.77 -13.81 20.78
N PHE A 216 29.93 -14.11 20.16
CA PHE A 216 30.35 -15.47 19.83
C PHE A 216 31.50 -16.00 20.72
N GLY A 217 31.82 -15.30 21.80
CA GLY A 217 32.79 -15.73 22.81
C GLY A 217 34.20 -15.88 22.26
N LYS A 218 34.74 -17.13 22.27
CA LYS A 218 36.11 -17.41 21.82
C LYS A 218 36.24 -17.65 20.32
N GLN A 219 35.11 -17.75 19.60
CA GLN A 219 35.13 -17.96 18.14
C GLN A 219 35.58 -16.67 17.44
N LYS A 220 36.62 -16.73 16.61
CA LYS A 220 37.07 -15.57 15.85
C LYS A 220 36.17 -15.34 14.65
N ILE A 221 35.82 -14.08 14.44
CA ILE A 221 35.03 -13.63 13.29
C ILE A 221 35.97 -13.29 12.14
N GLN A 222 35.73 -13.89 10.98
CA GLN A 222 36.42 -13.59 9.72
C GLN A 222 35.68 -12.50 8.94
N GLU A 223 34.34 -12.55 8.98
CA GLU A 223 33.45 -11.65 8.23
C GLU A 223 32.16 -11.42 9.03
N LYS A 224 31.61 -10.22 8.98
CA LYS A 224 30.36 -9.88 9.69
C LYS A 224 29.51 -8.86 8.92
N HIS A 225 28.19 -9.04 8.94
CA HIS A 225 27.24 -8.18 8.25
C HIS A 225 25.93 -8.06 9.04
N VAL A 226 25.21 -6.97 8.82
CA VAL A 226 23.76 -6.94 9.02
C VAL A 226 23.11 -7.53 7.78
N MET A 227 22.25 -8.52 7.96
CA MET A 227 21.47 -9.16 6.91
C MET A 227 19.98 -9.01 7.20
N ARG A 228 19.17 -8.78 6.15
CA ARG A 228 17.71 -8.74 6.25
C ARG A 228 17.08 -9.61 5.17
N VAL A 229 16.06 -10.39 5.54
CA VAL A 229 15.39 -11.35 4.66
C VAL A 229 14.01 -10.82 4.28
N THR A 230 13.65 -10.92 2.99
CA THR A 230 12.28 -10.68 2.52
C THR A 230 11.75 -11.96 1.88
N ARG A 231 10.56 -12.39 2.33
CA ARG A 231 9.89 -13.59 1.81
C ARG A 231 8.70 -13.21 0.95
N ASN A 232 8.34 -14.07 0.03
CA ASN A 232 7.06 -14.04 -0.65
C ASN A 232 5.93 -14.02 0.41
N ALA A 233 4.89 -13.25 0.16
CA ALA A 233 3.71 -13.14 1.01
C ALA A 233 2.42 -13.15 0.18
N ASP A 234 2.52 -13.48 -1.10
CA ASP A 234 1.37 -13.63 -2.00
C ASP A 234 0.90 -15.10 -1.99
N ILE A 235 -0.26 -15.35 -1.41
CA ILE A 235 -0.94 -16.66 -1.44
C ILE A 235 -2.30 -16.44 -2.09
N SER A 236 -2.65 -17.27 -3.07
CA SER A 236 -4.00 -17.30 -3.62
C SER A 236 -4.95 -18.07 -2.69
N VAL A 237 -6.21 -17.65 -2.64
CA VAL A 237 -7.26 -18.33 -1.84
C VAL A 237 -7.57 -19.72 -2.40
N ASP A 238 -7.34 -19.92 -3.69
CA ASP A 238 -7.67 -21.15 -4.42
C ASP A 238 -6.91 -22.39 -3.91
N GLU A 239 -5.76 -22.19 -3.27
CA GLU A 239 -4.96 -23.29 -2.68
C GLU A 239 -5.50 -23.82 -1.35
N GLY A 240 -6.54 -23.20 -0.77
CA GLY A 240 -7.06 -23.54 0.57
C GLY A 240 -8.51 -24.00 0.63
N LEU A 241 -9.25 -24.01 -0.48
CA LEU A 241 -10.71 -24.20 -0.53
C LEU A 241 -11.18 -25.67 -0.64
N PHE A 242 -10.44 -26.64 -0.12
CA PHE A 242 -10.85 -28.05 -0.25
C PHE A 242 -11.64 -28.62 0.93
N ASP A 243 -11.94 -27.83 1.96
CA ASP A 243 -12.70 -28.32 3.11
C ASP A 243 -14.01 -27.54 3.25
N PHE A 244 -15.12 -28.18 2.88
CA PHE A 244 -16.47 -27.60 2.88
C PHE A 244 -17.02 -27.31 4.29
N ASP A 245 -16.34 -27.78 5.35
CA ASP A 245 -16.77 -27.62 6.73
C ASP A 245 -16.15 -26.40 7.43
N ILE A 246 -15.20 -25.71 6.80
CA ILE A 246 -14.53 -24.54 7.37
C ILE A 246 -15.10 -23.27 6.73
N ASP A 247 -15.60 -22.35 7.55
CA ASP A 247 -16.05 -21.04 7.07
C ASP A 247 -14.88 -20.23 6.46
N PHE A 248 -15.19 -19.26 5.60
CA PHE A 248 -14.17 -18.48 4.88
C PHE A 248 -13.19 -17.77 5.82
N ARG A 249 -13.57 -17.42 7.07
CA ARG A 249 -12.68 -16.86 8.09
C ARG A 249 -11.65 -17.88 8.57
N GLY A 250 -12.08 -19.12 8.75
CA GLY A 250 -11.19 -20.23 9.12
C GLY A 250 -10.13 -20.46 8.04
N VAL A 251 -10.54 -20.50 6.77
CA VAL A 251 -9.64 -20.61 5.60
C VAL A 251 -8.63 -19.47 5.61
N MET A 252 -9.06 -18.23 5.77
CA MET A 252 -8.17 -17.05 5.82
C MET A 252 -7.18 -17.13 6.98
N THR A 253 -7.60 -17.62 8.14
CA THR A 253 -6.72 -17.79 9.32
C THR A 253 -5.62 -18.82 9.05
N GLU A 254 -5.94 -19.96 8.43
CA GLU A 254 -4.95 -20.97 8.05
C GLU A 254 -3.99 -20.46 6.97
N MET A 255 -4.49 -19.74 5.99
CA MET A 255 -3.65 -19.09 4.96
C MET A 255 -2.64 -18.12 5.57
N LEU A 256 -3.04 -17.31 6.55
CA LEU A 256 -2.13 -16.40 7.25
C LEU A 256 -0.99 -17.15 7.98
N LYS A 257 -1.25 -18.37 8.45
CA LYS A 257 -0.20 -19.23 9.03
C LYS A 257 0.77 -19.75 7.96
N LYS A 258 0.25 -20.25 6.82
CA LYS A 258 1.06 -20.75 5.69
C LYS A 258 1.94 -19.64 5.08
N ARG A 259 1.40 -18.43 4.90
CA ARG A 259 2.09 -17.24 4.37
C ARG A 259 3.42 -16.94 5.06
N ARG A 260 3.57 -17.28 6.34
CA ARG A 260 4.81 -17.04 7.09
C ARG A 260 6.00 -17.86 6.63
N ARG A 261 5.80 -18.93 5.84
CA ARG A 261 6.82 -19.91 5.45
C ARG A 261 7.15 -19.94 3.96
N LEU A 262 6.63 -18.98 3.18
CA LEU A 262 6.89 -18.89 1.75
C LEU A 262 8.36 -18.59 1.44
N ASP A 263 8.74 -18.75 0.18
CA ASP A 263 10.12 -18.66 -0.29
C ASP A 263 10.75 -17.28 -0.08
N VAL A 264 12.07 -17.23 0.02
CA VAL A 264 12.82 -15.98 0.09
C VAL A 264 12.93 -15.39 -1.31
N VAL A 265 12.65 -14.10 -1.46
CA VAL A 265 12.71 -13.38 -2.74
C VAL A 265 13.76 -12.28 -2.75
N ARG A 266 14.32 -11.91 -1.57
CA ARG A 266 15.37 -10.89 -1.47
C ARG A 266 16.19 -11.09 -0.20
N LEU A 267 17.53 -10.95 -0.35
CA LEU A 267 18.48 -10.83 0.74
C LEU A 267 19.14 -9.45 0.67
N GLN A 268 19.19 -8.75 1.78
CA GLN A 268 19.84 -7.46 1.88
C GLN A 268 21.01 -7.55 2.85
N PHE A 269 22.13 -6.91 2.49
CA PHE A 269 23.34 -6.86 3.31
C PHE A 269 23.82 -5.42 3.49
N SER A 270 24.39 -5.13 4.67
CA SER A 270 25.00 -3.83 4.98
C SER A 270 26.31 -3.58 4.24
N SER A 271 26.99 -4.64 3.83
CA SER A 271 28.24 -4.61 3.05
C SER A 271 28.35 -5.88 2.20
N GLN A 272 29.25 -5.89 1.22
CA GLN A 272 29.44 -7.02 0.32
C GLN A 272 29.80 -8.30 1.09
N PRO A 273 28.97 -9.35 1.05
CA PRO A 273 29.32 -10.64 1.64
C PRO A 273 30.33 -11.37 0.76
N GLY A 274 31.22 -12.15 1.40
CA GLY A 274 32.20 -12.99 0.70
C GLY A 274 31.51 -14.09 -0.10
N GLU A 275 32.21 -14.63 -1.10
CA GLU A 275 31.68 -15.65 -2.01
C GLU A 275 31.19 -16.92 -1.29
N LYS A 276 31.93 -17.37 -0.26
CA LYS A 276 31.55 -18.56 0.53
C LYS A 276 30.23 -18.34 1.28
N LEU A 277 30.06 -17.16 1.89
CA LEU A 277 28.82 -16.79 2.62
C LEU A 277 27.65 -16.68 1.64
N SER A 278 27.86 -15.99 0.54
CA SER A 278 26.83 -15.81 -0.51
C SER A 278 26.36 -17.14 -1.07
N ALA A 279 27.29 -17.99 -1.50
CA ALA A 279 26.97 -19.32 -2.06
C ALA A 279 26.24 -20.22 -1.03
N PHE A 280 26.67 -20.19 0.24
CA PHE A 280 26.04 -20.97 1.29
C PHE A 280 24.58 -20.51 1.52
N LEU A 281 24.35 -19.19 1.64
CA LEU A 281 23.01 -18.65 1.89
C LEU A 281 22.09 -18.85 0.68
N CYS A 282 22.57 -18.62 -0.54
CA CYS A 282 21.81 -18.88 -1.77
C CYS A 282 21.36 -20.35 -1.84
N LYS A 283 22.26 -21.29 -1.53
CA LYS A 283 21.92 -22.72 -1.50
C LYS A 283 20.90 -23.06 -0.41
N LYS A 284 21.06 -22.51 0.81
CA LYS A 284 20.17 -22.81 1.96
C LYS A 284 18.80 -22.19 1.80
N LEU A 285 18.70 -21.03 1.23
CA LEU A 285 17.47 -20.25 1.06
C LEU A 285 16.85 -20.42 -0.33
N LYS A 286 17.50 -21.20 -1.22
CA LYS A 286 17.05 -21.47 -2.59
C LYS A 286 16.83 -20.20 -3.42
N VAL A 287 17.73 -19.22 -3.31
CA VAL A 287 17.65 -17.95 -4.04
C VAL A 287 18.80 -17.79 -5.03
N SER A 288 18.56 -17.06 -6.11
CA SER A 288 19.61 -16.65 -7.06
C SER A 288 20.58 -15.64 -6.40
N PRO A 289 21.87 -15.65 -6.75
CA PRO A 289 22.83 -14.62 -6.33
C PRO A 289 22.36 -13.18 -6.61
N ASN A 290 21.61 -12.96 -7.70
CA ASN A 290 21.05 -11.65 -8.06
C ASN A 290 20.05 -11.10 -7.02
N CYS A 291 19.47 -11.97 -6.17
CA CYS A 291 18.58 -11.56 -5.08
C CYS A 291 19.32 -10.93 -3.89
N ILE A 292 20.67 -10.91 -3.91
CA ILE A 292 21.49 -10.24 -2.89
C ILE A 292 21.64 -8.77 -3.26
N LEU A 293 21.02 -7.89 -2.46
CA LEU A 293 21.09 -6.44 -2.61
C LEU A 293 21.93 -5.81 -1.51
N LEU A 294 22.83 -4.92 -1.88
CA LEU A 294 23.68 -4.19 -0.95
C LEU A 294 23.08 -2.86 -0.57
N ARG A 295 23.22 -2.48 0.69
CA ARG A 295 22.78 -1.18 1.18
C ARG A 295 23.64 -0.70 2.36
N SER A 296 24.36 0.40 2.16
CA SER A 296 25.24 1.02 3.17
C SER A 296 24.51 1.88 4.22
N ILE A 297 23.19 2.04 4.09
CA ILE A 297 22.30 2.73 5.01
C ILE A 297 21.44 1.70 5.76
N PRO A 298 20.70 2.06 6.83
CA PRO A 298 19.90 1.10 7.58
C PRO A 298 19.06 0.19 6.68
N LEU A 299 19.04 -1.12 6.95
CA LEU A 299 18.28 -2.10 6.14
C LEU A 299 16.78 -2.03 6.43
N ASP A 300 16.39 -1.54 7.58
CA ASP A 300 15.00 -1.32 7.99
C ASP A 300 14.78 0.16 8.31
N PHE A 301 13.90 0.81 7.57
CA PHE A 301 13.52 2.22 7.76
C PHE A 301 12.19 2.39 8.50
N SER A 302 11.62 1.34 9.09
CA SER A 302 10.38 1.43 9.87
C SER A 302 10.51 2.40 11.06
N PHE A 303 11.70 2.58 11.58
CA PHE A 303 12.00 3.55 12.65
C PHE A 303 11.63 4.99 12.29
N GLY A 304 11.69 5.37 11.02
CA GLY A 304 11.42 6.75 10.59
C GLY A 304 9.96 7.18 10.76
N PHE A 305 9.03 6.25 10.99
CA PHE A 305 7.66 6.57 11.38
C PHE A 305 7.55 6.96 12.87
N ALA A 306 8.37 6.36 13.74
CA ALA A 306 8.33 6.58 15.18
C ALA A 306 9.35 7.65 15.66
N LEU A 307 10.49 7.77 14.99
CA LEU A 307 11.58 8.67 15.37
C LEU A 307 11.14 10.14 15.51
N PRO A 308 10.28 10.72 14.64
CA PRO A 308 9.78 12.08 14.82
C PRO A 308 9.14 12.32 16.18
N SER A 309 8.28 11.39 16.63
CA SER A 309 7.62 11.50 17.95
C SER A 309 8.59 11.28 19.13
N ALA A 310 9.64 10.47 18.94
CA ALA A 310 10.67 10.28 19.95
C ALA A 310 11.57 11.52 20.11
N LEU A 311 11.81 12.25 19.00
CA LEU A 311 12.62 13.48 19.00
C LEU A 311 11.83 14.72 19.40
N ASP A 312 10.55 14.76 19.10
CA ASP A 312 9.68 15.93 19.35
C ASP A 312 8.27 15.46 19.76
N PRO A 313 8.11 14.94 21.01
CA PRO A 313 6.85 14.34 21.47
C PRO A 313 5.65 15.29 21.43
N HIS A 314 5.88 16.58 21.61
CA HIS A 314 4.83 17.61 21.67
C HIS A 314 4.67 18.39 20.36
N LYS A 315 5.46 18.06 19.32
CA LYS A 315 5.51 18.78 18.05
C LYS A 315 5.78 20.28 18.21
N ASP A 316 6.68 20.62 19.15
CA ASP A 316 7.07 22.01 19.43
C ASP A 316 7.85 22.63 18.27
N LYS A 317 8.59 21.80 17.52
CA LYS A 317 9.35 22.21 16.33
C LYS A 317 8.47 22.20 15.07
N LYS A 318 7.51 23.12 15.01
CA LYS A 318 6.51 23.20 13.92
C LYS A 318 7.11 23.18 12.51
N GLN A 319 8.32 23.72 12.33
CA GLN A 319 9.05 23.73 11.04
C GLN A 319 9.50 22.34 10.56
N TRP A 320 9.46 21.31 11.42
CA TRP A 320 9.80 19.94 11.06
C TRP A 320 8.65 19.17 10.41
N TYR A 321 7.45 19.70 10.46
CA TYR A 321 6.22 19.03 10.02
C TYR A 321 5.45 19.91 9.05
N TYR A 322 4.57 19.29 8.27
CA TYR A 322 3.57 20.04 7.54
C TYR A 322 2.64 20.78 8.51
N HIS A 323 2.20 21.95 8.09
CA HIS A 323 1.18 22.69 8.86
C HIS A 323 -0.07 21.82 9.03
N GLU A 324 -0.57 21.68 10.26
CA GLU A 324 -1.76 20.88 10.54
C GLU A 324 -2.99 21.52 9.89
N ALA A 325 -3.64 20.78 8.98
CA ALA A 325 -4.92 21.17 8.42
C ALA A 325 -6.02 20.32 9.10
N LYS A 326 -6.97 20.99 9.74
CA LYS A 326 -8.10 20.29 10.38
C LYS A 326 -9.23 20.18 9.37
N PRO A 327 -9.76 18.97 9.11
CA PRO A 327 -10.95 18.79 8.30
C PRO A 327 -12.14 19.55 8.89
N PHE A 328 -12.94 20.18 8.03
CA PHE A 328 -14.13 20.89 8.45
C PHE A 328 -15.41 20.25 7.91
N VAL A 329 -16.53 20.54 8.53
CA VAL A 329 -17.87 20.16 8.04
C VAL A 329 -18.30 21.25 7.02
N PRO A 330 -18.84 20.89 5.84
CA PRO A 330 -19.36 21.87 4.90
C PRO A 330 -20.35 22.83 5.55
N VAL A 331 -20.20 24.13 5.30
CA VAL A 331 -20.95 25.19 5.98
C VAL A 331 -22.46 25.02 5.77
N ASP A 332 -22.88 24.71 4.55
CA ASP A 332 -24.29 24.54 4.20
C ASP A 332 -24.93 23.35 4.93
N PHE A 333 -24.16 22.27 5.11
CA PHE A 333 -24.60 21.12 5.89
C PHE A 333 -24.64 21.43 7.40
N ALA A 334 -23.66 22.17 7.92
CA ALA A 334 -23.56 22.53 9.33
C ALA A 334 -24.64 23.52 9.76
N ASN A 335 -25.04 24.44 8.86
CA ASN A 335 -26.04 25.49 9.10
C ASN A 335 -27.44 25.12 8.59
N GLY A 336 -27.61 23.90 8.06
CA GLY A 336 -28.93 23.43 7.61
C GLY A 336 -29.97 23.51 8.71
N ASP A 337 -31.26 23.63 8.33
CA ASP A 337 -32.45 24.01 9.13
C ASP A 337 -32.69 23.22 10.44
N GLY A 338 -31.67 22.73 11.11
CA GLY A 338 -31.72 22.03 12.39
C GLY A 338 -32.35 20.63 12.32
N GLY A 339 -32.65 20.11 11.14
CA GLY A 339 -33.34 18.85 10.90
C GLY A 339 -32.47 17.60 10.70
N GLY A 340 -31.15 17.71 10.86
CA GLY A 340 -30.21 16.58 10.69
C GLY A 340 -29.81 16.27 9.24
N ALA A 341 -28.99 15.22 9.08
CA ALA A 341 -28.42 14.81 7.79
C ALA A 341 -29.47 14.33 6.78
N ILE A 342 -30.45 13.55 7.26
CA ILE A 342 -31.52 13.03 6.41
C ILE A 342 -32.39 14.16 5.86
N ASN A 343 -32.71 15.16 6.69
CA ASN A 343 -33.52 16.31 6.26
C ASN A 343 -32.78 17.15 5.23
N TYR A 344 -31.50 17.43 5.43
CA TYR A 344 -30.66 18.15 4.45
C TYR A 344 -30.67 17.45 3.09
N LEU A 345 -30.47 16.14 3.07
CA LEU A 345 -30.39 15.33 1.86
C LEU A 345 -31.72 15.20 1.09
N GLN A 346 -32.87 15.54 1.69
CA GLN A 346 -34.14 15.56 0.93
C GLN A 346 -34.16 16.64 -0.15
N ASN A 347 -33.41 17.71 0.02
CA ASN A 347 -33.41 18.86 -0.87
C ASN A 347 -32.05 19.12 -1.55
N HIS A 348 -30.98 18.45 -1.11
CA HIS A 348 -29.63 18.70 -1.56
C HIS A 348 -28.82 17.41 -1.69
N ASP A 349 -28.01 17.32 -2.71
CA ASP A 349 -26.92 16.35 -2.74
C ASP A 349 -25.75 16.85 -1.88
N LEU A 350 -24.95 15.94 -1.36
CA LEU A 350 -23.76 16.27 -0.57
C LEU A 350 -22.51 15.68 -1.20
N LEU A 351 -21.57 16.54 -1.60
CA LEU A 351 -20.25 16.12 -2.05
C LEU A 351 -19.20 16.46 -1.00
N LEU A 352 -18.58 15.46 -0.42
CA LEU A 352 -17.44 15.61 0.49
C LEU A 352 -16.13 15.40 -0.27
N SER A 353 -15.17 16.32 -0.05
CA SER A 353 -13.82 16.25 -0.61
C SER A 353 -12.80 16.07 0.51
N PHE A 354 -12.26 14.86 0.64
CA PHE A 354 -11.21 14.56 1.60
C PHE A 354 -9.82 14.99 1.05
N PRO A 355 -8.89 15.36 1.93
CA PRO A 355 -8.92 15.42 3.37
C PRO A 355 -9.45 16.74 3.94
N PHE A 356 -10.02 17.60 3.11
CA PHE A 356 -10.46 18.96 3.52
C PHE A 356 -11.77 18.91 4.30
N HIS A 357 -12.72 18.08 3.85
CA HIS A 357 -13.95 17.83 4.60
C HIS A 357 -13.78 16.69 5.61
N SER A 358 -14.52 16.79 6.71
CA SER A 358 -14.61 15.74 7.74
C SER A 358 -15.50 14.58 7.27
N THR A 359 -15.21 13.37 7.76
CA THR A 359 -16.12 12.21 7.63
C THR A 359 -17.37 12.32 8.50
N LYS A 360 -17.41 13.31 9.41
CA LYS A 360 -18.49 13.48 10.37
C LYS A 360 -19.90 13.50 9.74
N PRO A 361 -20.16 14.20 8.61
CA PRO A 361 -21.50 14.19 7.99
C PRO A 361 -22.00 12.80 7.62
N PHE A 362 -21.12 11.92 7.15
CA PHE A 362 -21.48 10.54 6.83
C PHE A 362 -21.71 9.68 8.09
N VAL A 363 -20.90 9.87 9.12
CA VAL A 363 -21.10 9.20 10.43
C VAL A 363 -22.39 9.66 11.09
N ASP A 364 -22.69 10.96 11.05
CA ASP A 364 -23.94 11.53 11.58
C ASP A 364 -25.16 10.96 10.84
N LEU A 365 -25.08 10.84 9.50
CA LEU A 365 -26.12 10.22 8.67
C LEU A 365 -26.39 8.77 9.10
N LEU A 366 -25.37 7.97 9.35
CA LEU A 366 -25.53 6.57 9.79
C LEU A 366 -26.17 6.48 11.19
N ASN A 367 -25.76 7.35 12.12
CA ASN A 367 -26.34 7.39 13.46
C ASN A 367 -27.80 7.86 13.41
N GLU A 368 -28.12 8.88 12.63
CA GLU A 368 -29.49 9.34 12.43
C GLU A 368 -30.36 8.25 11.79
N ALA A 369 -29.82 7.54 10.78
CA ALA A 369 -30.49 6.41 10.15
C ALA A 369 -30.77 5.25 11.11
N ALA A 370 -29.92 5.03 12.11
CA ALA A 370 -30.14 4.03 13.14
C ALA A 370 -31.37 4.35 14.01
N ASP A 371 -31.58 5.62 14.30
CA ASP A 371 -32.66 6.08 15.18
C ASP A 371 -33.95 6.47 14.42
N ASP A 372 -33.89 6.75 13.09
CA ASP A 372 -35.06 7.14 12.29
C ASP A 372 -36.01 5.93 12.07
N PRO A 373 -37.26 5.97 12.55
CA PRO A 373 -38.22 4.89 12.38
C PRO A 373 -38.61 4.63 10.93
N SER A 374 -38.41 5.58 10.01
CA SER A 374 -38.68 5.38 8.59
C SER A 374 -37.62 4.52 7.89
N VAL A 375 -36.41 4.39 8.46
CA VAL A 375 -35.33 3.58 7.92
C VAL A 375 -35.62 2.10 8.16
N LEU A 376 -35.58 1.32 7.09
CA LEU A 376 -35.81 -0.13 7.08
C LEU A 376 -34.49 -0.89 7.10
N SER A 377 -33.53 -0.46 6.25
CA SER A 377 -32.27 -1.17 6.11
C SER A 377 -31.10 -0.24 5.80
N ILE A 378 -29.88 -0.69 6.17
CA ILE A 378 -28.60 -0.10 5.79
C ILE A 378 -27.74 -1.20 5.16
N LYS A 379 -27.29 -1.00 3.91
CA LYS A 379 -26.42 -1.93 3.19
C LYS A 379 -25.11 -1.22 2.84
N ILE A 380 -23.98 -1.85 3.12
CA ILE A 380 -22.68 -1.20 2.94
C ILE A 380 -21.59 -2.21 2.52
N SER A 381 -20.69 -1.76 1.62
CA SER A 381 -19.48 -2.51 1.28
C SER A 381 -18.29 -2.02 2.09
N LEU A 382 -17.53 -2.91 2.72
CA LEU A 382 -16.42 -2.58 3.62
C LEU A 382 -15.15 -3.26 3.12
N TYR A 383 -14.06 -2.49 2.96
CA TYR A 383 -12.76 -3.01 2.52
C TYR A 383 -11.67 -2.89 3.60
N ARG A 384 -11.51 -1.71 4.18
CA ARG A 384 -10.56 -1.41 5.26
C ARG A 384 -11.20 -0.46 6.24
N LEU A 385 -11.30 -0.87 7.49
CA LEU A 385 -11.82 -0.06 8.58
C LEU A 385 -10.68 0.47 9.45
N ALA A 386 -10.85 1.64 10.03
CA ALA A 386 -9.91 2.16 11.01
C ALA A 386 -10.01 1.38 12.33
N ASN A 387 -8.91 1.31 13.08
CA ASN A 387 -9.00 0.86 14.48
C ASN A 387 -9.95 1.79 15.24
N HIS A 388 -10.95 1.24 15.93
CA HIS A 388 -12.04 1.98 16.61
C HIS A 388 -12.89 2.81 15.63
N SER A 389 -13.30 2.19 14.50
CA SER A 389 -14.12 2.83 13.48
C SER A 389 -15.48 3.26 14.02
N LYS A 390 -15.80 4.55 13.86
CA LYS A 390 -17.10 5.13 14.17
C LYS A 390 -18.20 4.62 13.22
N ILE A 391 -17.82 4.34 11.98
CA ILE A 391 -18.73 3.77 10.97
C ILE A 391 -19.17 2.38 11.40
N ALA A 392 -18.23 1.50 11.79
CA ALA A 392 -18.57 0.16 12.27
C ALA A 392 -19.45 0.22 13.54
N SER A 393 -19.16 1.15 14.45
CA SER A 393 -19.98 1.35 15.65
C SER A 393 -21.41 1.83 15.32
N ALA A 394 -21.57 2.72 14.32
CA ALA A 394 -22.89 3.19 13.88
C ALA A 394 -23.70 2.07 13.22
N LEU A 395 -23.07 1.18 12.45
CA LEU A 395 -23.72 0.01 11.84
C LEU A 395 -24.20 -1.00 12.91
N ALA A 396 -23.35 -1.28 13.91
CA ALA A 396 -23.71 -2.13 15.04
C ALA A 396 -24.92 -1.52 15.81
N HIS A 397 -24.86 -0.23 16.11
CA HIS A 397 -25.96 0.50 16.76
C HIS A 397 -27.27 0.40 15.95
N ALA A 398 -27.21 0.53 14.62
CA ALA A 398 -28.39 0.40 13.76
C ALA A 398 -29.02 -1.01 13.84
N ALA A 399 -28.19 -2.07 13.87
CA ALA A 399 -28.65 -3.44 14.02
C ALA A 399 -29.29 -3.67 15.39
N GLU A 400 -28.68 -3.17 16.47
CA GLU A 400 -29.23 -3.22 17.85
C GLU A 400 -30.57 -2.48 17.96
N LYS A 401 -30.78 -1.44 17.14
CA LYS A 401 -32.06 -0.71 17.01
C LYS A 401 -33.10 -1.42 16.14
N GLY A 402 -32.80 -2.63 15.65
CA GLY A 402 -33.71 -3.45 14.88
C GLY A 402 -33.76 -3.11 13.38
N LYS A 403 -32.78 -2.36 12.85
CA LYS A 403 -32.65 -2.16 11.40
C LYS A 403 -32.05 -3.41 10.74
N GLU A 404 -32.45 -3.72 9.50
CA GLU A 404 -31.74 -4.70 8.68
C GLU A 404 -30.40 -4.11 8.25
N VAL A 405 -29.28 -4.62 8.77
CA VAL A 405 -27.94 -4.15 8.40
C VAL A 405 -27.20 -5.24 7.65
N LEU A 406 -26.83 -4.97 6.39
CA LEU A 406 -26.04 -5.86 5.54
C LEU A 406 -24.66 -5.25 5.31
N CYS A 407 -23.61 -5.96 5.74
CA CYS A 407 -22.22 -5.60 5.53
C CYS A 407 -21.55 -6.58 4.55
N VAL A 408 -21.14 -6.10 3.37
CA VAL A 408 -20.32 -6.88 2.46
C VAL A 408 -18.86 -6.57 2.77
N LEU A 409 -18.15 -7.50 3.42
CA LEU A 409 -16.81 -7.29 3.95
C LEU A 409 -15.76 -8.06 3.14
N GLU A 410 -14.77 -7.38 2.59
CA GLU A 410 -13.64 -8.00 1.89
C GLU A 410 -12.56 -8.47 2.88
N LEU A 411 -12.45 -9.78 3.12
CA LEU A 411 -11.45 -10.34 4.01
C LEU A 411 -10.04 -10.40 3.40
N ARG A 412 -9.92 -10.36 2.06
CA ARG A 412 -8.63 -10.42 1.33
C ARG A 412 -7.97 -9.04 1.19
N ALA A 413 -8.28 -8.08 2.09
CA ALA A 413 -7.59 -6.80 2.16
C ALA A 413 -6.18 -7.02 2.72
N ARG A 414 -5.17 -7.07 1.84
CA ARG A 414 -3.78 -7.43 2.18
C ARG A 414 -3.26 -6.66 3.39
N PHE A 415 -2.71 -7.39 4.37
CA PHE A 415 -2.17 -6.91 5.64
C PHE A 415 -3.18 -6.33 6.64
N ASP A 416 -4.47 -6.27 6.28
CA ASP A 416 -5.57 -5.89 7.16
C ASP A 416 -6.53 -7.05 7.45
N GLU A 417 -6.21 -8.26 6.99
CA GLU A 417 -7.06 -9.44 7.07
C GLU A 417 -7.52 -9.71 8.50
N GLN A 418 -6.59 -9.66 9.48
CA GLN A 418 -6.94 -9.90 10.88
C GLN A 418 -7.87 -8.83 11.46
N ASN A 419 -7.65 -7.58 11.10
CA ASN A 419 -8.53 -6.48 11.51
C ASN A 419 -9.95 -6.66 10.96
N ASN A 420 -10.06 -7.04 9.69
CA ASN A 420 -11.35 -7.29 9.05
C ASN A 420 -12.07 -8.52 9.65
N ILE A 421 -11.34 -9.59 10.00
CA ILE A 421 -11.90 -10.74 10.71
C ILE A 421 -12.50 -10.31 12.06
N ASN A 422 -11.78 -9.48 12.82
CA ASN A 422 -12.26 -8.97 14.11
C ASN A 422 -13.52 -8.12 13.95
N TYR A 423 -13.59 -7.26 12.92
CA TYR A 423 -14.79 -6.46 12.64
C TYR A 423 -15.96 -7.31 12.17
N ALA A 424 -15.72 -8.36 11.38
CA ALA A 424 -16.76 -9.31 11.00
C ALA A 424 -17.45 -9.89 12.21
N THR A 425 -16.67 -10.42 13.16
CA THR A 425 -17.19 -10.98 14.41
C THR A 425 -17.99 -9.95 15.21
N MET A 426 -17.47 -8.74 15.38
CA MET A 426 -18.15 -7.67 16.12
C MET A 426 -19.49 -7.27 15.48
N LEU A 427 -19.55 -7.16 14.15
CA LEU A 427 -20.78 -6.81 13.44
C LEU A 427 -21.82 -7.93 13.49
N GLU A 428 -21.40 -9.21 13.38
CA GLU A 428 -22.28 -10.37 13.52
C GLU A 428 -22.87 -10.46 14.94
N GLU A 429 -22.04 -10.26 15.96
CA GLU A 429 -22.48 -10.25 17.37
C GLU A 429 -23.50 -9.13 17.66
N ALA A 430 -23.40 -7.99 16.96
CA ALA A 430 -24.38 -6.90 17.04
C ALA A 430 -25.68 -7.16 16.25
N GLY A 431 -25.77 -8.28 15.50
CA GLY A 431 -26.94 -8.65 14.70
C GLY A 431 -26.91 -8.20 13.24
N CYS A 432 -25.77 -7.74 12.72
CA CYS A 432 -25.60 -7.46 11.29
C CYS A 432 -25.50 -8.77 10.50
N THR A 433 -26.04 -8.78 9.28
CA THR A 433 -25.72 -9.80 8.28
C THR A 433 -24.39 -9.46 7.64
N VAL A 434 -23.40 -10.37 7.69
CA VAL A 434 -22.08 -10.17 7.08
C VAL A 434 -21.87 -11.15 5.93
N ILE A 435 -21.45 -10.65 4.77
CA ILE A 435 -21.08 -11.43 3.58
C ILE A 435 -19.61 -11.19 3.27
N TYR A 436 -18.86 -12.25 2.95
CA TYR A 436 -17.40 -12.22 2.75
C TYR A 436 -16.98 -12.12 1.28
N GLY A 437 -17.57 -11.17 0.55
CA GLY A 437 -17.20 -10.89 -0.83
C GLY A 437 -17.63 -11.97 -1.84
N LEU A 438 -16.90 -12.05 -2.95
CA LEU A 438 -17.09 -13.00 -4.05
C LEU A 438 -15.85 -13.89 -4.22
N SER A 439 -16.01 -15.13 -4.72
CA SER A 439 -14.90 -16.05 -4.96
C SER A 439 -13.88 -15.46 -5.94
N ASP A 440 -14.35 -15.02 -7.11
CA ASP A 440 -13.50 -14.64 -8.24
C ASP A 440 -13.10 -13.15 -8.23
N TYR A 441 -13.78 -12.31 -7.44
CA TYR A 441 -13.57 -10.87 -7.40
C TYR A 441 -13.30 -10.35 -6.00
N LYS A 442 -12.46 -9.33 -5.88
CA LYS A 442 -12.32 -8.54 -4.65
C LYS A 442 -13.36 -7.44 -4.64
N ILE A 443 -14.09 -7.32 -3.53
CA ILE A 443 -15.02 -6.23 -3.33
C ILE A 443 -14.26 -4.95 -2.98
N HIS A 444 -14.09 -4.08 -3.95
CA HIS A 444 -13.38 -2.81 -3.77
C HIS A 444 -14.30 -1.58 -3.91
N ALA A 445 -15.59 -1.77 -4.14
CA ALA A 445 -16.59 -0.71 -4.17
C ALA A 445 -16.69 0.02 -2.83
N LYS A 446 -17.07 1.28 -2.83
CA LYS A 446 -17.42 2.09 -1.67
C LYS A 446 -18.83 2.58 -1.91
N LEU A 447 -19.78 1.78 -1.48
CA LEU A 447 -21.20 1.96 -1.68
C LEU A 447 -21.93 1.74 -0.37
N CYS A 448 -22.78 2.69 0.01
CA CYS A 448 -23.72 2.57 1.11
C CYS A 448 -25.11 2.94 0.63
N LEU A 449 -26.10 2.13 1.00
CA LEU A 449 -27.51 2.31 0.66
C LEU A 449 -28.35 2.29 1.93
N ILE A 450 -29.06 3.37 2.21
CA ILE A 450 -30.05 3.47 3.27
C ILE A 450 -31.43 3.44 2.62
N THR A 451 -32.27 2.46 2.97
CA THR A 451 -33.63 2.29 2.46
C THR A 451 -34.64 2.78 3.48
N ARG A 452 -35.51 3.67 3.07
CA ARG A 452 -36.55 4.28 3.92
C ARG A 452 -37.95 4.02 3.36
N LYS A 453 -38.95 3.96 4.24
CA LYS A 453 -40.36 3.95 3.88
C LYS A 453 -41.01 5.26 4.32
N VAL A 454 -41.32 6.12 3.35
CA VAL A 454 -41.92 7.43 3.59
C VAL A 454 -43.27 7.50 2.84
N HIS A 455 -44.37 7.77 3.53
CA HIS A 455 -45.71 7.80 2.94
C HIS A 455 -46.06 6.59 2.05
N ASN A 456 -45.73 5.39 2.53
CA ASN A 456 -45.89 4.11 1.79
C ASN A 456 -45.03 3.95 0.51
N GLN A 457 -44.08 4.84 0.28
CA GLN A 457 -43.12 4.76 -0.84
C GLN A 457 -41.73 4.42 -0.33
N ILE A 458 -40.99 3.63 -1.10
CA ILE A 458 -39.59 3.37 -0.84
C ILE A 458 -38.77 4.56 -1.36
N ARG A 459 -37.91 5.07 -0.50
CA ARG A 459 -36.95 6.15 -0.76
C ARG A 459 -35.56 5.69 -0.39
N TYR A 460 -34.59 6.17 -1.11
CA TYR A 460 -33.20 5.80 -0.94
C TYR A 460 -32.36 7.00 -0.52
N ILE A 461 -31.30 6.74 0.25
CA ILE A 461 -30.13 7.61 0.36
C ILE A 461 -28.94 6.73 -0.02
N THR A 462 -28.25 7.12 -1.08
CA THR A 462 -27.13 6.35 -1.61
C THR A 462 -25.85 7.16 -1.49
N GLN A 463 -24.81 6.56 -0.92
CA GLN A 463 -23.50 7.15 -0.89
C GLN A 463 -22.55 6.31 -1.77
N VAL A 464 -21.76 7.01 -2.61
CA VAL A 464 -20.70 6.43 -3.43
C VAL A 464 -19.40 7.18 -3.15
N GLY A 465 -18.31 6.44 -2.94
CA GLY A 465 -17.02 7.04 -2.63
C GLY A 465 -15.86 6.50 -3.47
N THR A 466 -14.84 7.31 -3.66
CA THR A 466 -13.55 6.88 -4.22
C THR A 466 -12.62 6.33 -3.13
N GLY A 467 -12.81 6.72 -1.87
CA GLY A 467 -12.03 6.36 -0.70
C GLY A 467 -12.68 5.30 0.18
N ASN A 468 -11.87 4.54 0.92
CA ASN A 468 -12.36 3.56 1.88
C ASN A 468 -13.10 4.23 3.06
N TYR A 469 -13.99 3.47 3.71
CA TYR A 469 -14.64 3.85 4.97
C TYR A 469 -13.63 3.74 6.14
N ASN A 470 -12.65 4.65 6.15
CA ASN A 470 -11.57 4.66 7.13
C ASN A 470 -11.24 6.12 7.50
N GLU A 471 -11.59 6.51 8.70
CA GLU A 471 -11.51 7.88 9.19
C GLU A 471 -10.05 8.41 9.21
N LYS A 472 -9.06 7.54 9.45
CA LYS A 472 -7.64 7.93 9.44
C LYS A 472 -7.11 8.16 8.03
N THR A 473 -7.47 7.29 7.08
CA THR A 473 -7.00 7.46 5.70
C THR A 473 -7.69 8.64 5.01
N SER A 474 -8.91 9.00 5.41
CA SER A 474 -9.61 10.19 4.89
C SER A 474 -8.91 11.51 5.24
N GLU A 475 -8.03 11.54 6.25
CA GLU A 475 -7.21 12.71 6.60
C GLU A 475 -5.91 12.80 5.79
N LEU A 476 -5.56 11.73 5.05
CA LEU A 476 -4.28 11.60 4.33
C LEU A 476 -4.45 11.43 2.82
N TYR A 477 -5.64 11.02 2.35
CA TYR A 477 -5.91 10.71 0.95
C TYR A 477 -6.83 11.76 0.34
N THR A 478 -6.58 12.11 -0.92
CA THR A 478 -7.54 12.91 -1.69
C THR A 478 -8.61 11.99 -2.23
N ASP A 479 -9.82 12.09 -1.68
CA ASP A 479 -10.95 11.28 -2.08
C ASP A 479 -12.24 12.10 -2.17
N LEU A 480 -13.22 11.54 -2.86
CA LEU A 480 -14.56 12.11 -2.99
C LEU A 480 -15.58 11.15 -2.38
N SER A 481 -16.61 11.69 -1.75
CA SER A 481 -17.78 10.95 -1.28
C SER A 481 -19.03 11.74 -1.66
N PHE A 482 -19.85 11.13 -2.51
CA PHE A 482 -21.10 11.71 -2.99
C PHE A 482 -22.28 11.01 -2.34
N ILE A 483 -23.22 11.79 -1.81
CA ILE A 483 -24.43 11.30 -1.13
C ILE A 483 -25.63 11.96 -1.77
N SER A 484 -26.59 11.16 -2.25
CA SER A 484 -27.77 11.63 -2.96
C SER A 484 -29.01 10.80 -2.62
N THR A 485 -30.18 11.42 -2.78
CA THR A 485 -31.49 10.76 -2.71
C THR A 485 -32.04 10.40 -4.10
N ASP A 486 -31.21 10.44 -5.15
CA ASP A 486 -31.61 10.06 -6.48
C ASP A 486 -32.16 8.62 -6.53
N GLN A 487 -33.38 8.48 -7.05
CA GLN A 487 -34.11 7.23 -7.04
C GLN A 487 -33.44 6.17 -7.96
N ALA A 488 -32.94 6.58 -9.13
CA ALA A 488 -32.31 5.66 -10.09
C ALA A 488 -30.98 5.11 -9.52
N MET A 489 -30.21 5.96 -8.86
CA MET A 489 -28.98 5.56 -8.17
C MET A 489 -29.28 4.59 -7.02
N GLY A 490 -30.36 4.80 -6.26
CA GLY A 490 -30.81 3.88 -5.21
C GLY A 490 -31.28 2.53 -5.73
N GLU A 491 -32.00 2.51 -6.85
CA GLU A 491 -32.41 1.27 -7.55
C GLU A 491 -31.23 0.47 -8.05
N ASP A 492 -30.21 1.14 -8.63
CA ASP A 492 -28.97 0.50 -9.06
C ASP A 492 -28.21 -0.08 -7.86
N ALA A 493 -28.06 0.69 -6.77
CA ALA A 493 -27.41 0.20 -5.55
C ALA A 493 -28.15 -1.01 -4.95
N THR A 494 -29.49 -1.03 -5.00
CA THR A 494 -30.30 -2.18 -4.57
C THR A 494 -29.96 -3.42 -5.38
N ARG A 495 -29.90 -3.31 -6.72
CA ARG A 495 -29.54 -4.42 -7.61
C ARG A 495 -28.11 -4.92 -7.36
N VAL A 496 -27.17 -3.99 -7.11
CA VAL A 496 -25.77 -4.35 -6.78
C VAL A 496 -25.72 -5.19 -5.50
N PHE A 497 -26.37 -4.76 -4.42
CA PHE A 497 -26.38 -5.54 -3.18
C PHE A 497 -27.12 -6.86 -3.29
N GLN A 498 -28.20 -6.92 -4.08
CA GLN A 498 -28.92 -8.17 -4.36
C GLN A 498 -28.03 -9.17 -5.11
N ALA A 499 -27.32 -8.74 -6.17
CA ALA A 499 -26.38 -9.59 -6.88
C ALA A 499 -25.26 -10.10 -5.96
N LEU A 500 -24.67 -9.22 -5.16
CA LEU A 500 -23.63 -9.62 -4.18
C LEU A 500 -24.14 -10.67 -3.17
N CYS A 501 -25.40 -10.56 -2.72
CA CYS A 501 -26.02 -11.57 -1.85
C CYS A 501 -26.19 -12.94 -2.52
N MET A 502 -26.31 -12.97 -3.85
CA MET A 502 -26.43 -14.20 -4.64
C MET A 502 -25.06 -14.74 -5.09
N GLY A 503 -23.96 -14.07 -4.75
CA GLY A 503 -22.63 -14.45 -5.20
C GLY A 503 -22.31 -14.00 -6.64
N GLU A 504 -23.04 -13.02 -7.17
CA GLU A 504 -22.98 -12.57 -8.54
C GLU A 504 -22.54 -11.11 -8.68
N VAL A 505 -22.15 -10.71 -9.89
CA VAL A 505 -21.90 -9.32 -10.28
C VAL A 505 -23.07 -8.86 -11.17
N VAL A 506 -23.57 -7.65 -10.91
CA VAL A 506 -24.66 -7.07 -11.70
C VAL A 506 -24.25 -6.90 -13.18
N ASP A 507 -25.15 -7.27 -14.10
CA ASP A 507 -24.87 -7.22 -15.55
C ASP A 507 -24.96 -5.79 -16.13
N SER A 508 -25.93 -5.00 -15.65
CA SER A 508 -26.17 -3.65 -16.15
C SER A 508 -26.78 -2.73 -15.09
N THR A 509 -26.48 -1.47 -15.19
CA THR A 509 -26.97 -0.39 -14.31
C THR A 509 -27.28 0.85 -15.16
N LYS A 510 -28.06 1.79 -14.62
CA LYS A 510 -28.42 3.03 -15.31
C LYS A 510 -27.48 4.18 -14.95
N SER A 511 -27.25 4.38 -13.65
CA SER A 511 -26.51 5.51 -13.09
C SER A 511 -25.16 5.11 -12.51
N LEU A 512 -25.04 3.91 -11.94
CA LEU A 512 -23.81 3.39 -11.34
C LEU A 512 -23.08 2.49 -12.32
N TRP A 513 -21.84 2.79 -12.65
CA TRP A 513 -20.99 1.90 -13.43
C TRP A 513 -20.26 0.92 -12.51
N VAL A 514 -20.55 -0.36 -12.68
CA VAL A 514 -20.01 -1.43 -11.84
C VAL A 514 -19.02 -2.28 -12.63
N ALA A 515 -17.79 -2.39 -12.14
CA ALA A 515 -16.79 -3.27 -12.73
C ALA A 515 -17.06 -4.74 -12.34
N PRO A 516 -16.77 -5.72 -13.25
CA PRO A 516 -16.23 -5.49 -14.60
C PRO A 516 -17.30 -5.18 -15.64
N ASN A 517 -18.56 -5.64 -15.46
CA ASN A 517 -19.55 -5.83 -16.54
C ASN A 517 -20.00 -4.52 -17.20
N CYS A 518 -20.13 -3.42 -16.49
CA CYS A 518 -20.61 -2.17 -17.07
C CYS A 518 -19.65 -0.97 -16.90
N PHE A 519 -18.53 -1.10 -16.19
CA PHE A 519 -17.59 0.01 -16.05
C PHE A 519 -16.73 0.20 -17.31
N GLU A 520 -15.97 -0.82 -17.71
CA GLU A 520 -15.08 -0.77 -18.87
C GLU A 520 -15.83 -0.53 -20.19
N PRO A 521 -16.93 -1.25 -20.49
CA PRO A 521 -17.70 -0.99 -21.71
C PRO A 521 -18.23 0.45 -21.81
N ASN A 522 -18.63 1.05 -20.69
CA ASN A 522 -19.06 2.44 -20.69
C ASN A 522 -17.91 3.42 -20.93
N VAL A 523 -16.73 3.17 -20.33
CA VAL A 523 -15.54 4.01 -20.58
C VAL A 523 -15.19 3.97 -22.07
N ILE A 524 -15.14 2.79 -22.68
CA ILE A 524 -14.88 2.61 -24.13
C ILE A 524 -15.92 3.37 -24.94
N LYS A 525 -17.22 3.17 -24.65
CA LYS A 525 -18.31 3.85 -25.34
C LYS A 525 -18.15 5.38 -25.32
N TYR A 526 -17.85 5.98 -24.16
CA TYR A 526 -17.69 7.42 -24.06
C TYR A 526 -16.41 7.94 -24.73
N ILE A 527 -15.36 7.13 -24.84
CA ILE A 527 -14.18 7.44 -25.65
C ILE A 527 -14.56 7.40 -27.14
N ASP A 528 -15.35 6.40 -27.59
CA ASP A 528 -15.84 6.31 -28.96
C ASP A 528 -16.70 7.51 -29.35
N GLU A 529 -17.54 8.03 -28.44
CA GLU A 529 -18.30 9.25 -28.66
C GLU A 529 -17.38 10.46 -28.89
N GLN A 530 -16.21 10.54 -28.22
CA GLN A 530 -15.23 11.60 -28.46
C GLN A 530 -14.50 11.43 -29.80
N ILE A 531 -14.21 10.18 -30.21
CA ILE A 531 -13.63 9.88 -31.51
C ILE A 531 -14.59 10.35 -32.63
N GLU A 532 -15.88 10.02 -32.50
CA GLU A 532 -16.90 10.42 -33.49
C GLU A 532 -17.12 11.93 -33.52
N ALA A 533 -17.03 12.61 -32.36
CA ALA A 533 -17.05 14.07 -32.30
C ALA A 533 -15.92 14.68 -33.16
N CYS A 534 -14.68 14.19 -33.01
CA CYS A 534 -13.54 14.64 -33.82
C CYS A 534 -13.73 14.33 -35.31
N ARG A 535 -14.20 13.14 -35.67
CA ARG A 535 -14.51 12.76 -37.05
C ARG A 535 -15.58 13.66 -37.69
N SER A 536 -16.50 14.15 -36.87
CA SER A 536 -17.56 15.08 -37.28
C SER A 536 -17.10 16.56 -37.28
N GLY A 537 -15.81 16.85 -37.03
CA GLY A 537 -15.25 18.21 -37.04
C GLY A 537 -15.50 18.99 -35.75
N LYS A 538 -15.92 18.32 -34.65
CA LYS A 538 -16.04 18.90 -33.31
C LYS A 538 -14.80 18.64 -32.49
N GLU A 539 -14.65 19.34 -31.37
CA GLU A 539 -13.59 19.02 -30.40
C GLU A 539 -13.99 17.82 -29.54
N GLY A 540 -13.12 16.82 -29.44
CA GLY A 540 -13.22 15.71 -28.49
C GLY A 540 -12.24 15.87 -27.35
N TYR A 541 -12.68 15.64 -26.11
CA TYR A 541 -11.86 15.78 -24.93
C TYR A 541 -12.09 14.64 -23.93
N VAL A 542 -10.99 14.06 -23.44
CA VAL A 542 -11.00 13.04 -22.39
C VAL A 542 -10.07 13.46 -21.26
N PHE A 543 -10.59 13.51 -20.03
CA PHE A 543 -9.78 13.65 -18.83
C PHE A 543 -9.99 12.44 -17.92
N ILE A 544 -8.88 11.81 -17.49
CA ILE A 544 -8.91 10.65 -16.59
C ILE A 544 -7.96 10.88 -15.42
N LYS A 545 -8.48 10.87 -14.20
CA LYS A 545 -7.68 10.78 -12.98
C LYS A 545 -7.90 9.43 -12.33
N VAL A 546 -6.83 8.62 -12.23
CA VAL A 546 -6.87 7.26 -11.69
C VAL A 546 -5.59 6.93 -10.92
N ASN A 547 -5.64 5.86 -10.12
CA ASN A 547 -4.44 5.38 -9.42
C ASN A 547 -3.45 4.71 -10.35
N SER A 548 -3.93 3.97 -11.35
CA SER A 548 -3.12 3.18 -12.27
C SER A 548 -3.82 3.05 -13.62
N LEU A 549 -3.03 2.95 -14.69
CA LEU A 549 -3.46 2.60 -16.03
C LEU A 549 -2.60 1.41 -16.50
N ASN A 550 -3.22 0.24 -16.63
CA ASN A 550 -2.55 -1.02 -16.97
C ASN A 550 -3.39 -1.90 -17.92
N ASP A 551 -4.63 -1.58 -18.13
CA ASP A 551 -5.55 -2.31 -18.99
C ASP A 551 -5.20 -2.07 -20.45
N MET A 552 -5.04 -3.18 -21.23
CA MET A 552 -4.61 -3.09 -22.65
C MET A 552 -5.70 -2.52 -23.54
N GLU A 553 -6.96 -2.95 -23.36
CA GLU A 553 -8.07 -2.51 -24.19
C GLU A 553 -8.32 -1.01 -24.06
N ILE A 554 -8.29 -0.52 -22.82
CA ILE A 554 -8.39 0.92 -22.55
C ILE A 554 -7.19 1.70 -23.13
N MET A 555 -5.96 1.18 -23.01
CA MET A 555 -4.78 1.87 -23.56
C MET A 555 -4.79 1.92 -25.08
N GLU A 556 -5.19 0.83 -25.75
CA GLU A 556 -5.35 0.78 -27.20
C GLU A 556 -6.46 1.72 -27.68
N LYS A 557 -7.59 1.78 -26.94
CA LYS A 557 -8.69 2.73 -27.22
C LYS A 557 -8.26 4.18 -27.06
N LEU A 558 -7.44 4.51 -26.04
CA LEU A 558 -6.88 5.86 -25.88
C LEU A 558 -5.90 6.22 -27.00
N ILE A 559 -5.14 5.26 -27.53
CA ILE A 559 -4.28 5.48 -28.70
C ILE A 559 -5.15 5.77 -29.94
N GLU A 560 -6.20 4.97 -30.19
CA GLU A 560 -7.15 5.22 -31.28
C GLU A 560 -7.76 6.64 -31.19
N ALA A 561 -8.16 7.03 -29.98
CA ALA A 561 -8.71 8.37 -29.74
C ALA A 561 -7.67 9.48 -30.02
N SER A 562 -6.42 9.27 -29.60
CA SER A 562 -5.32 10.20 -29.91
C SER A 562 -5.09 10.36 -31.41
N GLN A 563 -5.09 9.24 -32.14
CA GLN A 563 -4.94 9.22 -33.60
C GLN A 563 -6.12 9.90 -34.33
N ALA A 564 -7.33 9.83 -33.75
CA ALA A 564 -8.51 10.53 -34.25
C ALA A 564 -8.54 12.04 -33.92
N GLY A 565 -7.56 12.54 -33.16
CA GLY A 565 -7.45 13.96 -32.80
C GLY A 565 -8.07 14.34 -31.47
N VAL A 566 -8.55 13.38 -30.67
CA VAL A 566 -9.07 13.64 -29.33
C VAL A 566 -7.96 14.15 -28.41
N LYS A 567 -8.19 15.26 -27.72
CA LYS A 567 -7.28 15.74 -26.68
C LYS A 567 -7.46 14.93 -25.40
N ILE A 568 -6.38 14.30 -24.92
CA ILE A 568 -6.42 13.41 -23.77
C ILE A 568 -5.47 13.94 -22.70
N GLU A 569 -5.98 14.20 -21.51
CA GLU A 569 -5.20 14.61 -20.34
C GLU A 569 -5.45 13.64 -19.19
N MET A 570 -4.37 13.13 -18.60
CA MET A 570 -4.50 12.16 -17.51
C MET A 570 -3.66 12.55 -16.30
N VAL A 571 -4.20 12.24 -15.10
CA VAL A 571 -3.46 12.29 -13.83
C VAL A 571 -3.39 10.87 -13.28
N ILE A 572 -2.22 10.25 -13.38
CA ILE A 572 -2.00 8.86 -12.96
C ILE A 572 -0.95 8.86 -11.85
N ARG A 573 -1.37 8.55 -10.63
CA ARG A 573 -0.49 8.58 -9.47
C ARG A 573 0.63 7.55 -9.53
N GLY A 574 0.28 6.29 -9.80
CA GLY A 574 1.15 5.12 -9.66
C GLY A 574 1.59 4.53 -11.00
N ILE A 575 1.15 3.31 -11.24
CA ILE A 575 1.47 2.56 -12.47
C ILE A 575 0.82 3.23 -13.68
N CYS A 576 1.61 3.46 -14.71
CA CYS A 576 1.17 3.86 -16.03
C CYS A 576 1.94 3.07 -17.07
N CYS A 577 1.24 2.21 -17.79
CA CYS A 577 1.87 1.35 -18.81
C CYS A 577 1.82 1.96 -20.23
N LEU A 578 1.21 3.13 -20.43
CA LEU A 578 1.15 3.86 -21.69
C LEU A 578 2.19 4.98 -21.71
N CYS A 579 3.00 5.06 -22.77
CA CYS A 579 3.93 6.17 -23.02
C CYS A 579 3.18 7.33 -23.72
N PRO A 580 3.16 8.55 -23.15
CA PRO A 580 2.58 9.71 -23.80
C PRO A 580 3.52 10.31 -24.84
N GLY A 581 3.00 10.99 -25.86
CA GLY A 581 3.75 11.80 -26.81
C GLY A 581 4.57 10.96 -27.81
N VAL A 582 4.21 9.71 -28.06
CA VAL A 582 4.83 8.86 -29.08
C VAL A 582 4.23 9.22 -30.44
N GLU A 583 5.09 9.66 -31.38
CA GLU A 583 4.70 10.12 -32.73
C GLU A 583 3.88 9.07 -33.47
N GLY A 584 2.73 9.49 -34.01
CA GLY A 584 1.78 8.65 -34.73
C GLY A 584 0.89 7.77 -33.85
N TYR A 585 1.05 7.78 -32.53
CA TYR A 585 0.31 6.94 -31.59
C TYR A 585 -0.35 7.75 -30.47
N SER A 586 0.44 8.41 -29.66
CA SER A 586 -0.05 9.09 -28.45
C SER A 586 0.30 10.59 -28.43
N ASP A 587 0.37 11.23 -29.60
CA ASP A 587 0.71 12.65 -29.77
C ASP A 587 -0.20 13.58 -28.97
N ASN A 588 -1.48 13.24 -28.88
CA ASN A 588 -2.50 14.03 -28.20
C ASN A 588 -2.71 13.59 -26.74
N ILE A 589 -1.88 12.69 -26.22
CA ILE A 589 -1.95 12.22 -24.84
C ILE A 589 -0.93 12.94 -23.97
N ARG A 590 -1.41 13.53 -22.88
CA ARG A 590 -0.58 14.14 -21.83
C ARG A 590 -0.86 13.48 -20.50
N ILE A 591 0.21 13.03 -19.81
CA ILE A 591 0.10 12.36 -18.52
C ILE A 591 0.91 13.10 -17.47
N LYS A 592 0.30 13.36 -16.32
CA LYS A 592 0.95 13.91 -15.12
C LYS A 592 0.82 12.93 -13.97
N SER A 593 1.79 12.96 -13.05
CA SER A 593 1.74 12.22 -11.79
C SER A 593 1.95 13.20 -10.63
N ILE A 594 1.17 13.04 -9.58
CA ILE A 594 1.24 13.87 -8.38
C ILE A 594 1.61 12.97 -7.20
N VAL A 595 2.73 13.28 -6.56
CA VAL A 595 3.17 12.71 -5.28
C VAL A 595 3.45 13.88 -4.34
N GLY A 596 3.03 13.79 -3.09
CA GLY A 596 3.24 14.86 -2.13
C GLY A 596 2.59 14.54 -0.78
N ARG A 597 2.27 15.59 -0.03
CA ARG A 597 1.70 15.51 1.32
C ARG A 597 0.52 14.54 1.42
N TYR A 598 -0.42 14.62 0.48
CA TYR A 598 -1.59 13.78 0.42
C TYR A 598 -1.45 12.73 -0.67
N LEU A 599 -1.99 11.54 -0.43
CA LEU A 599 -2.03 10.49 -1.43
C LEU A 599 -3.15 10.78 -2.42
N GLU A 600 -2.81 11.00 -3.69
CA GLU A 600 -3.79 11.16 -4.76
C GLU A 600 -4.54 9.84 -5.00
N HIS A 601 -5.84 9.80 -4.67
CA HIS A 601 -6.60 8.56 -4.64
C HIS A 601 -7.97 8.64 -5.33
N SER A 602 -8.52 9.84 -5.53
CA SER A 602 -9.79 10.00 -6.25
C SER A 602 -9.72 9.50 -7.70
N ARG A 603 -10.84 8.98 -8.21
CA ARG A 603 -11.03 8.58 -9.61
C ARG A 603 -12.05 9.50 -10.23
N ILE A 604 -11.68 10.12 -11.35
CA ILE A 604 -12.51 11.09 -12.07
C ILE A 604 -12.37 10.83 -13.55
N PHE A 605 -13.50 10.75 -14.24
CA PHE A 605 -13.57 10.63 -15.68
C PHE A 605 -14.42 11.78 -16.24
N ILE A 606 -13.94 12.47 -17.26
CA ILE A 606 -14.64 13.55 -17.93
C ILE A 606 -14.55 13.28 -19.43
N PHE A 607 -15.68 13.24 -20.08
CA PHE A 607 -15.81 13.14 -21.52
C PHE A 607 -16.62 14.36 -21.99
N ALA A 608 -16.03 15.19 -22.85
CA ALA A 608 -16.63 16.44 -23.28
C ALA A 608 -16.35 16.69 -24.76
N ASN A 609 -17.37 17.11 -25.45
CA ASN A 609 -17.35 17.41 -26.88
C ASN A 609 -17.84 18.85 -27.12
N GLY A 610 -16.94 19.82 -26.87
CA GLY A 610 -17.19 21.25 -27.08
C GLY A 610 -17.89 21.96 -25.94
#